data_544d13ca4b5170304b6411486d0dc741
#
_entry.id   544d13ca4b5170304b6411486d0dc741
#
_cell.length_a   1.000
_cell.length_b   1.000
_cell.length_c   1.000
_cell.angle_alpha   90.00
_cell.angle_beta   90.00
_cell.angle_gamma   90.00
#
_symmetry.space_group_name_H-M   'P 1'
#
loop_
_entity.id
_entity.type
_entity.pdbx_description
1 polymer ?
#
loop_
_entity_poly.entity_id
_entity_poly.type
_entity_poly.pdbx_seq_one_letter_code
_entity_poly.pdbx_strand_id
1 'polypeptide(L)'
;EGVTLKQYLRENKRIAAEDLVELLVPLIEALDEIHSQGLIHRDISPDNIMVLPDGRIKLMDFGAARDYTEFGEKSLSIVLKPGYAPPEQYQTHGVQGPWTDIYALCATMYKCITGENPPDAIERVMDDSLKKISEFGIAIPPQEEEAIIKGMSVSAKDRYQDIKDFCEDLYGACLLYTSD
;
A
#
# COMPACT_ATOMS: atom_id res chain seq x y z
N GLU A 1 17.98 -9.38 -14.44
CA GLU A 1 16.62 -8.87 -14.54
C GLU A 1 15.85 -9.29 -13.30
N GLY A 2 15.02 -8.39 -12.75
CA GLY A 2 14.16 -8.68 -11.61
C GLY A 2 12.85 -9.36 -12.02
N VAL A 3 12.05 -9.78 -11.02
CA VAL A 3 10.69 -10.29 -11.20
C VAL A 3 9.71 -9.37 -10.49
N THR A 4 8.45 -9.36 -10.91
CA THR A 4 7.43 -8.61 -10.16
C THR A 4 7.18 -9.28 -8.81
N LEU A 5 6.76 -8.49 -7.83
CA LEU A 5 6.35 -9.03 -6.52
C LEU A 5 5.22 -10.06 -6.68
N LYS A 6 4.34 -9.87 -7.65
CA LYS A 6 3.30 -10.84 -7.99
C LYS A 6 3.89 -12.20 -8.44
N GLN A 7 4.90 -12.17 -9.32
CA GLN A 7 5.59 -13.39 -9.75
C GLN A 7 6.32 -14.05 -8.57
N TYR A 8 7.01 -13.25 -7.75
CA TYR A 8 7.67 -13.73 -6.55
C TYR A 8 6.70 -14.45 -5.59
N LEU A 9 5.52 -13.88 -5.36
CA LEU A 9 4.49 -14.46 -4.49
C LEU A 9 3.86 -15.73 -5.06
N ARG A 10 3.82 -15.89 -6.38
CA ARG A 10 3.38 -17.17 -7.00
C ARG A 10 4.31 -18.33 -6.64
N GLU A 11 5.61 -18.06 -6.55
CA GLU A 11 6.63 -19.06 -6.24
C GLU A 11 6.79 -19.27 -4.74
N ASN A 12 6.82 -18.19 -3.96
CA ASN A 12 7.14 -18.20 -2.54
C ASN A 12 5.90 -18.16 -1.61
N LYS A 13 4.73 -17.90 -2.16
CA LYS A 13 3.42 -17.81 -1.50
C LYS A 13 3.28 -16.64 -0.53
N ARG A 14 4.21 -16.45 0.39
CA ARG A 14 4.16 -15.43 1.44
C ARG A 14 5.55 -14.89 1.76
N ILE A 15 5.56 -13.73 2.43
CA ILE A 15 6.75 -13.14 3.03
C ILE A 15 6.46 -12.96 4.52
N ALA A 16 7.40 -13.35 5.39
CA ALA A 16 7.25 -13.12 6.83
C ALA A 16 7.13 -11.62 7.13
N ALA A 17 6.30 -11.24 8.09
CA ALA A 17 6.05 -9.84 8.43
C ALA A 17 7.35 -9.09 8.77
N GLU A 18 8.23 -9.70 9.57
CA GLU A 18 9.51 -9.12 9.95
C GLU A 18 10.42 -8.83 8.75
N ASP A 19 10.44 -9.71 7.76
CA ASP A 19 11.25 -9.52 6.54
C ASP A 19 10.62 -8.44 5.64
N LEU A 20 9.30 -8.42 5.55
CA LEU A 20 8.56 -7.48 4.69
C LEU A 20 8.73 -6.04 5.14
N VAL A 21 8.65 -5.76 6.45
CA VAL A 21 8.77 -4.38 6.95
C VAL A 21 10.15 -3.79 6.69
N GLU A 22 11.20 -4.61 6.74
CA GLU A 22 12.55 -4.18 6.35
C GLU A 22 12.67 -3.96 4.84
N LEU A 23 12.11 -4.89 4.06
CA LEU A 23 12.15 -4.87 2.60
C LEU A 23 11.46 -3.64 2.02
N LEU A 24 10.39 -3.15 2.67
CA LEU A 24 9.57 -2.04 2.20
C LEU A 24 10.16 -0.65 2.46
N VAL A 25 11.20 -0.52 3.29
CA VAL A 25 11.76 0.80 3.65
C VAL A 25 12.07 1.66 2.42
N PRO A 26 12.79 1.20 1.39
CA PRO A 26 13.08 2.03 0.21
C PRO A 26 11.83 2.45 -0.56
N LEU A 27 10.80 1.60 -0.59
CA LEU A 27 9.54 1.90 -1.26
C LEU A 27 8.76 2.97 -0.50
N ILE A 28 8.73 2.88 0.82
CA ILE A 28 8.07 3.86 1.70
C ILE A 28 8.77 5.21 1.59
N GLU A 29 10.10 5.24 1.57
CA GLU A 29 10.87 6.46 1.35
C GLU A 29 10.57 7.10 -0.01
N ALA A 30 10.47 6.30 -1.06
CA ALA A 30 10.09 6.79 -2.39
C ALA A 30 8.67 7.37 -2.41
N LEU A 31 7.72 6.77 -1.70
CA LEU A 31 6.36 7.30 -1.58
C LEU A 31 6.34 8.62 -0.80
N ASP A 32 7.07 8.71 0.31
CA ASP A 32 7.17 9.96 1.07
C ASP A 32 7.72 11.09 0.21
N GLU A 33 8.75 10.82 -0.58
CA GLU A 33 9.33 11.79 -1.52
C GLU A 33 8.31 12.30 -2.54
N ILE A 34 7.57 11.42 -3.23
CA ILE A 34 6.58 11.85 -4.22
C ILE A 34 5.40 12.58 -3.57
N HIS A 35 4.97 12.15 -2.39
CA HIS A 35 3.92 12.82 -1.62
C HIS A 35 4.34 14.22 -1.18
N SER A 36 5.60 14.40 -0.80
CA SER A 36 6.15 15.72 -0.43
C SER A 36 6.13 16.72 -1.59
N GLN A 37 6.15 16.22 -2.82
CA GLN A 37 6.04 17.02 -4.04
C GLN A 37 4.59 17.23 -4.51
N GLY A 38 3.60 16.81 -3.73
CA GLY A 38 2.19 16.94 -4.07
C GLY A 38 1.70 15.88 -5.07
N LEU A 39 2.44 14.80 -5.27
CA LEU A 39 2.10 13.72 -6.19
C LEU A 39 1.68 12.46 -5.43
N ILE A 40 0.82 11.67 -6.04
CA ILE A 40 0.46 10.32 -5.57
C ILE A 40 0.63 9.32 -6.72
N HIS A 41 0.98 8.08 -6.39
CA HIS A 41 1.27 7.05 -7.38
C HIS A 41 0.01 6.50 -8.06
N ARG A 42 -1.03 6.16 -7.28
CA ARG A 42 -2.37 5.70 -7.69
C ARG A 42 -2.47 4.27 -8.23
N ASP A 43 -1.38 3.55 -8.37
CA ASP A 43 -1.38 2.17 -8.90
C ASP A 43 -0.38 1.27 -8.17
N ILE A 44 -0.37 1.31 -6.84
CA ILE A 44 0.46 0.43 -6.02
C ILE A 44 -0.21 -0.94 -5.91
N SER A 45 0.51 -1.98 -6.30
CA SER A 45 0.08 -3.37 -6.20
C SER A 45 1.27 -4.29 -6.43
N PRO A 46 1.18 -5.59 -6.16
CA PRO A 46 2.26 -6.54 -6.47
C PRO A 46 2.69 -6.57 -7.94
N ASP A 47 1.85 -6.13 -8.87
CA ASP A 47 2.20 -6.02 -10.30
C ASP A 47 3.21 -4.91 -10.58
N ASN A 48 3.19 -3.84 -9.81
CA ASN A 48 4.00 -2.64 -10.01
C ASN A 48 5.17 -2.51 -9.02
N ILE A 49 5.51 -3.59 -8.34
CA ILE A 49 6.68 -3.67 -7.48
C ILE A 49 7.63 -4.72 -8.05
N MET A 50 8.87 -4.34 -8.29
CA MET A 50 9.91 -5.20 -8.80
C MET A 50 10.76 -5.74 -7.65
N VAL A 51 11.00 -7.04 -7.64
CA VAL A 51 12.00 -7.68 -6.78
C VAL A 51 13.28 -7.85 -7.59
N LEU A 52 14.35 -7.19 -7.19
CA LEU A 52 15.64 -7.21 -7.87
C LEU A 52 16.42 -8.48 -7.51
N PRO A 53 17.43 -8.89 -8.34
CA PRO A 53 18.23 -10.09 -8.06
C PRO A 53 19.00 -10.05 -6.73
N ASP A 54 19.28 -8.85 -6.21
CA ASP A 54 19.92 -8.65 -4.90
C ASP A 54 18.94 -8.64 -3.72
N GLY A 55 17.65 -8.91 -3.99
CA GLY A 55 16.58 -8.95 -2.99
C GLY A 55 15.95 -7.62 -2.69
N ARG A 56 16.47 -6.49 -3.20
CA ARG A 56 15.83 -5.18 -3.02
C ARG A 56 14.55 -5.07 -3.83
N ILE A 57 13.66 -4.20 -3.40
CA ILE A 57 12.41 -3.91 -4.13
C ILE A 57 12.41 -2.50 -4.70
N LYS A 58 11.67 -2.31 -5.77
CA LYS A 58 11.52 -1.03 -6.44
C LYS A 58 10.08 -0.84 -6.92
N LEU A 59 9.52 0.33 -6.62
CA LEU A 59 8.24 0.75 -7.17
C LEU A 59 8.39 1.12 -8.63
N MET A 60 7.51 0.59 -9.46
CA MET A 60 7.52 0.78 -10.92
C MET A 60 6.27 1.52 -11.37
N ASP A 61 6.26 1.92 -12.65
CA ASP A 61 5.10 2.47 -13.37
C ASP A 61 4.44 3.68 -12.71
N PHE A 62 5.12 4.83 -12.82
CA PHE A 62 4.59 6.13 -12.39
C PHE A 62 3.64 6.76 -13.41
N GLY A 63 3.20 6.02 -14.46
CA GLY A 63 2.33 6.53 -15.51
C GLY A 63 0.96 7.01 -15.02
N ALA A 64 0.49 6.50 -13.89
CA ALA A 64 -0.74 6.91 -13.25
C ALA A 64 -0.56 8.02 -12.19
N ALA A 65 0.68 8.42 -11.90
CA ALA A 65 0.98 9.45 -10.92
C ALA A 65 0.32 10.78 -11.26
N ARG A 66 -0.26 11.44 -10.28
CA ARG A 66 -1.01 12.69 -10.42
C ARG A 66 -0.74 13.64 -9.27
N ASP A 67 -0.80 14.92 -9.61
CA ASP A 67 -0.92 15.98 -8.63
C ASP A 67 -2.32 15.91 -7.99
N TYR A 68 -2.37 15.66 -6.68
CA TYR A 68 -3.63 15.58 -5.93
C TYR A 68 -4.15 16.96 -5.49
N THR A 69 -3.35 18.02 -5.70
CA THR A 69 -3.74 19.40 -5.39
C THR A 69 -4.49 20.06 -6.56
N GLU A 70 -4.38 19.50 -7.76
CA GLU A 70 -5.11 19.99 -8.93
C GLU A 70 -6.51 19.35 -9.01
N PHE A 71 -7.52 20.13 -8.69
CA PHE A 71 -8.92 19.78 -8.96
C PHE A 71 -9.20 19.91 -10.45
N GLY A 72 -8.89 18.92 -11.25
CA GLY A 72 -9.05 18.98 -12.70
C GLY A 72 -9.42 17.66 -13.35
N GLU A 73 -10.50 17.73 -14.11
CA GLU A 73 -11.18 16.69 -14.87
C GLU A 73 -10.33 16.06 -16.00
N LYS A 74 -9.27 15.36 -15.73
CA LYS A 74 -8.73 14.40 -16.73
C LYS A 74 -8.25 13.14 -16.01
N SER A 75 -9.20 12.31 -15.62
CA SER A 75 -8.90 10.91 -15.35
C SER A 75 -8.53 10.24 -16.67
N LEU A 76 -7.24 10.05 -16.91
CA LEU A 76 -6.84 8.93 -17.75
C LEU A 76 -7.42 7.68 -17.09
N SER A 77 -8.12 6.86 -17.86
CA SER A 77 -8.75 5.63 -17.37
C SER A 77 -7.68 4.70 -16.85
N ILE A 78 -7.50 4.73 -15.51
CA ILE A 78 -6.68 3.76 -14.81
C ILE A 78 -7.54 2.52 -14.68
N VAL A 79 -6.99 1.37 -15.05
CA VAL A 79 -7.61 0.08 -14.74
C VAL A 79 -7.40 -0.16 -13.25
N LEU A 80 -8.45 0.00 -12.46
CA LEU A 80 -8.40 -0.23 -11.03
C LEU A 80 -8.25 -1.72 -10.74
N LYS A 81 -7.38 -2.05 -9.77
CA LYS A 81 -7.10 -3.43 -9.39
C LYS A 81 -7.92 -3.80 -8.17
N PRO A 82 -8.89 -4.73 -8.29
CA PRO A 82 -9.69 -5.17 -7.15
C PRO A 82 -8.81 -5.63 -5.98
N GLY A 83 -9.16 -5.21 -4.78
CA GLY A 83 -8.43 -5.48 -3.56
C GLY A 83 -7.37 -4.44 -3.20
N TYR A 84 -6.82 -3.70 -4.16
CA TYR A 84 -5.74 -2.72 -3.95
C TYR A 84 -6.19 -1.27 -4.10
N ALA A 85 -7.15 -1.00 -4.97
CA ALA A 85 -7.71 0.33 -5.15
C ALA A 85 -8.72 0.66 -4.03
N PRO A 86 -8.55 1.77 -3.31
CA PRO A 86 -9.51 2.21 -2.29
C PRO A 86 -10.79 2.76 -2.90
N PRO A 87 -11.88 2.92 -2.10
CA PRO A 87 -13.19 3.33 -2.60
C PRO A 87 -13.19 4.65 -3.36
N GLU A 88 -12.40 5.64 -2.93
CA GLU A 88 -12.34 6.96 -3.58
C GLU A 88 -11.83 6.92 -5.02
N GLN A 89 -11.11 5.88 -5.42
CA GLN A 89 -10.67 5.72 -6.80
C GLN A 89 -11.80 5.23 -7.74
N TYR A 90 -12.84 4.61 -7.19
CA TYR A 90 -14.02 4.18 -7.94
C TYR A 90 -15.06 5.29 -8.13
N GLN A 91 -14.90 6.40 -7.42
CA GLN A 91 -15.83 7.52 -7.44
C GLN A 91 -15.39 8.58 -8.45
N THR A 92 -16.32 9.13 -9.23
CA THR A 92 -16.04 10.17 -10.23
C THR A 92 -15.42 11.43 -9.61
N HIS A 93 -15.85 11.78 -8.39
CA HIS A 93 -15.36 12.94 -7.64
C HIS A 93 -14.73 12.53 -6.30
N GLY A 94 -14.16 11.33 -6.24
CA GLY A 94 -13.47 10.87 -5.03
C GLY A 94 -12.23 11.73 -4.75
N VAL A 95 -12.10 12.16 -3.49
CA VAL A 95 -10.92 12.92 -3.05
C VAL A 95 -9.77 11.97 -2.80
N GLN A 96 -8.73 12.07 -3.61
CA GLN A 96 -7.52 11.27 -3.52
C GLN A 96 -6.38 12.07 -2.90
N GLY A 97 -5.47 11.39 -2.24
CA GLY A 97 -4.31 11.98 -1.58
C GLY A 97 -3.37 10.88 -1.08
N PRO A 98 -2.40 11.21 -0.22
CA PRO A 98 -1.47 10.21 0.35
C PRO A 98 -2.17 8.98 0.96
N TRP A 99 -3.33 9.16 1.56
CA TRP A 99 -4.17 8.08 2.11
C TRP A 99 -4.62 7.05 1.07
N THR A 100 -4.68 7.44 -0.21
CA THR A 100 -5.01 6.54 -1.33
C THR A 100 -3.88 5.56 -1.58
N ASP A 101 -2.65 6.02 -1.63
CA ASP A 101 -1.46 5.18 -1.78
C ASP A 101 -1.20 4.31 -0.54
N ILE A 102 -1.47 4.84 0.65
CA ILE A 102 -1.33 4.09 1.91
C ILE A 102 -2.28 2.89 1.93
N TYR A 103 -3.52 3.05 1.48
CA TYR A 103 -4.43 1.91 1.35
C TYR A 103 -3.85 0.81 0.46
N ALA A 104 -3.40 1.18 -0.73
CA ALA A 104 -2.84 0.23 -1.70
C ALA A 104 -1.55 -0.42 -1.19
N LEU A 105 -0.68 0.32 -0.50
CA LEU A 105 0.51 -0.22 0.16
C LEU A 105 0.14 -1.24 1.23
N CYS A 106 -0.78 -0.91 2.12
CA CYS A 106 -1.24 -1.82 3.18
C CYS A 106 -1.94 -3.05 2.62
N ALA A 107 -2.73 -2.89 1.55
CA ALA A 107 -3.34 -4.02 0.83
C ALA A 107 -2.27 -4.95 0.22
N THR A 108 -1.20 -4.38 -0.33
CA THR A 108 -0.05 -5.13 -0.84
C THR A 108 0.67 -5.87 0.30
N MET A 109 0.90 -5.22 1.43
CA MET A 109 1.48 -5.86 2.62
C MET A 109 0.62 -7.01 3.11
N TYR A 110 -0.69 -6.79 3.18
CA TYR A 110 -1.66 -7.83 3.56
C TYR A 110 -1.54 -9.06 2.66
N LYS A 111 -1.51 -8.86 1.34
CA LYS A 111 -1.30 -9.94 0.36
C LYS A 111 0.03 -10.66 0.58
N CYS A 112 1.11 -9.93 0.78
CA CYS A 112 2.44 -10.52 0.99
C CYS A 112 2.50 -11.39 2.24
N ILE A 113 1.88 -10.96 3.34
CA ILE A 113 1.95 -11.65 4.63
C ILE A 113 0.97 -12.82 4.68
N THR A 114 -0.27 -12.65 4.20
CA THR A 114 -1.31 -13.67 4.26
C THR A 114 -1.27 -14.66 3.10
N GLY A 115 -0.76 -14.24 1.94
CA GLY A 115 -0.89 -14.97 0.67
C GLY A 115 -2.26 -14.82 0.02
N GLU A 116 -3.21 -14.17 0.69
CA GLU A 116 -4.58 -13.99 0.21
C GLU A 116 -4.80 -12.60 -0.36
N ASN A 117 -5.58 -12.50 -1.43
CA ASN A 117 -5.98 -11.20 -1.96
C ASN A 117 -6.93 -10.52 -0.96
N PRO A 118 -6.72 -9.21 -0.66
CA PRO A 118 -7.71 -8.47 0.11
C PRO A 118 -9.05 -8.44 -0.62
N PRO A 119 -10.19 -8.41 0.11
CA PRO A 119 -11.49 -8.21 -0.52
C PRO A 119 -11.56 -6.84 -1.21
N ASP A 120 -12.37 -6.76 -2.27
CA ASP A 120 -12.57 -5.52 -3.02
C ASP A 120 -13.12 -4.41 -2.11
N ALA A 121 -12.60 -3.19 -2.26
CA ALA A 121 -13.00 -2.05 -1.45
C ALA A 121 -14.48 -1.72 -1.58
N ILE A 122 -15.08 -1.90 -2.76
CA ILE A 122 -16.51 -1.64 -2.97
C ILE A 122 -17.38 -2.67 -2.24
N GLU A 123 -16.97 -3.94 -2.22
CA GLU A 123 -17.64 -4.96 -1.42
C GLU A 123 -17.54 -4.65 0.07
N ARG A 124 -16.37 -4.19 0.53
CA ARG A 124 -16.15 -3.81 1.92
C ARG A 124 -16.98 -2.62 2.38
N VAL A 125 -17.29 -1.68 1.49
CA VAL A 125 -18.20 -0.56 1.80
C VAL A 125 -19.59 -1.08 2.16
N MET A 126 -20.05 -2.15 1.52
CA MET A 126 -21.36 -2.76 1.78
C MET A 126 -21.35 -3.66 3.01
N ASP A 127 -20.32 -4.46 3.16
CA ASP A 127 -20.11 -5.36 4.28
C ASP A 127 -18.62 -5.62 4.44
N ASP A 128 -18.01 -5.07 5.49
CA ASP A 128 -16.57 -5.17 5.69
C ASP A 128 -16.17 -6.56 6.20
N SER A 129 -15.75 -7.40 5.27
CA SER A 129 -15.31 -8.77 5.52
C SER A 129 -13.80 -8.92 5.71
N LEU A 130 -13.04 -7.82 5.83
CA LEU A 130 -11.59 -7.90 6.00
C LEU A 130 -11.25 -8.61 7.31
N LYS A 131 -10.53 -9.73 7.19
CA LYS A 131 -9.99 -10.47 8.35
C LYS A 131 -8.67 -9.85 8.78
N LYS A 132 -8.40 -9.86 10.08
CA LYS A 132 -7.07 -9.55 10.61
C LYS A 132 -6.05 -10.59 10.14
N ILE A 133 -4.79 -10.20 10.02
CA ILE A 133 -3.72 -11.10 9.59
C ILE A 133 -3.56 -12.26 10.59
N SER A 134 -3.66 -11.99 11.87
CA SER A 134 -3.60 -13.01 12.94
C SER A 134 -4.70 -14.06 12.87
N GLU A 135 -5.85 -13.75 12.26
CA GLU A 135 -6.94 -14.71 12.06
C GLU A 135 -6.59 -15.83 11.06
N PHE A 136 -5.54 -15.65 10.27
CA PHE A 136 -4.98 -16.70 9.40
C PHE A 136 -3.98 -17.62 10.11
N GLY A 137 -3.80 -17.46 11.42
CA GLY A 137 -2.79 -18.21 12.18
C GLY A 137 -1.36 -17.77 11.96
N ILE A 138 -1.18 -16.54 11.43
CA ILE A 138 0.12 -15.97 11.11
C ILE A 138 0.64 -15.14 12.28
N ALA A 139 1.91 -15.35 12.65
CA ALA A 139 2.57 -14.56 13.66
C ALA A 139 2.92 -13.16 13.10
N ILE A 140 2.41 -12.14 13.75
CA ILE A 140 2.68 -10.73 13.44
C ILE A 140 2.63 -9.92 14.72
N PRO A 141 3.56 -8.98 14.95
CA PRO A 141 3.44 -8.06 16.08
C PRO A 141 2.11 -7.30 16.03
N PRO A 142 1.39 -7.20 17.16
CA PRO A 142 0.09 -6.50 17.19
C PRO A 142 0.14 -5.08 16.64
N GLN A 143 1.20 -4.35 16.90
CA GLN A 143 1.40 -2.98 16.41
C GLN A 143 1.47 -2.92 14.88
N GLU A 144 2.18 -3.86 14.26
CA GLU A 144 2.29 -3.93 12.79
C GLU A 144 0.94 -4.31 12.16
N GLU A 145 0.24 -5.27 12.74
CA GLU A 145 -1.10 -5.67 12.30
C GLU A 145 -2.09 -4.49 12.37
N GLU A 146 -2.11 -3.77 13.49
CA GLU A 146 -2.98 -2.62 13.67
C GLU A 146 -2.68 -1.51 12.66
N ALA A 147 -1.41 -1.24 12.39
CA ALA A 147 -1.00 -0.23 11.39
C ALA A 147 -1.47 -0.61 9.98
N ILE A 148 -1.30 -1.86 9.57
CA ILE A 148 -1.73 -2.36 8.26
C ILE A 148 -3.26 -2.29 8.14
N ILE A 149 -3.99 -2.77 9.13
CA ILE A 149 -5.46 -2.77 9.10
C ILE A 149 -6.01 -1.35 9.12
N LYS A 150 -5.45 -0.45 9.92
CA LYS A 150 -5.83 0.97 9.91
C LYS A 150 -5.59 1.61 8.54
N GLY A 151 -4.44 1.33 7.91
CA GLY A 151 -4.15 1.82 6.56
C GLY A 151 -5.13 1.31 5.50
N MET A 152 -5.80 0.19 5.75
CA MET A 152 -6.85 -0.39 4.91
C MET A 152 -8.27 -0.01 5.34
N SER A 153 -8.46 0.97 6.21
CA SER A 153 -9.80 1.45 6.58
C SER A 153 -10.55 1.89 5.33
N VAL A 154 -11.83 1.50 5.23
CA VAL A 154 -12.68 1.81 4.07
C VAL A 154 -12.85 3.32 3.90
N SER A 155 -13.07 4.04 5.01
CA SER A 155 -13.15 5.50 5.02
C SER A 155 -11.75 6.13 5.00
N ALA A 156 -11.47 6.98 4.03
CA ALA A 156 -10.18 7.66 3.89
C ALA A 156 -9.78 8.47 5.14
N LYS A 157 -10.75 9.09 5.81
CA LYS A 157 -10.52 9.87 7.03
C LYS A 157 -10.04 9.03 8.22
N ASP A 158 -10.30 7.73 8.22
CA ASP A 158 -9.93 6.81 9.29
C ASP A 158 -8.54 6.20 9.06
N ARG A 159 -7.93 6.43 7.89
CA ARG A 159 -6.57 6.01 7.55
C ARG A 159 -5.54 7.03 8.02
N TYR A 160 -4.27 6.65 7.91
CA TYR A 160 -3.15 7.60 7.98
C TYR A 160 -3.27 8.63 6.85
N GLN A 161 -3.07 9.89 7.19
CA GLN A 161 -3.16 10.99 6.22
C GLN A 161 -1.82 11.26 5.52
N ASP A 162 -0.73 10.78 6.09
CA ASP A 162 0.62 10.86 5.52
C ASP A 162 1.45 9.60 5.85
N ILE A 163 2.54 9.45 5.13
CA ILE A 163 3.45 8.30 5.28
C ILE A 163 4.17 8.34 6.63
N LYS A 164 4.45 9.53 7.17
CA LYS A 164 5.16 9.68 8.42
C LYS A 164 4.40 9.03 9.58
N ASP A 165 3.12 9.36 9.73
CA ASP A 165 2.28 8.79 10.79
C ASP A 165 2.15 7.27 10.65
N PHE A 166 2.05 6.78 9.42
CA PHE A 166 2.05 5.34 9.12
C PHE A 166 3.36 4.68 9.57
N CYS A 167 4.51 5.28 9.24
CA CYS A 167 5.81 4.75 9.65
C CYS A 167 6.01 4.74 11.16
N GLU A 168 5.57 5.79 11.86
CA GLU A 168 5.67 5.85 13.32
C GLU A 168 4.94 4.68 13.98
N ASP A 169 3.75 4.36 13.51
CA ASP A 169 2.98 3.23 14.04
C ASP A 169 3.55 1.88 13.58
N LEU A 170 3.99 1.75 12.34
CA LEU A 170 4.50 0.49 11.80
C LEU A 170 5.85 0.10 12.40
N TYR A 171 6.78 1.03 12.52
CA TYR A 171 8.15 0.78 12.95
C TYR A 171 8.42 1.15 14.41
N GLY A 172 7.48 1.80 15.11
CA GLY A 172 7.66 2.30 16.47
C GLY A 172 8.59 3.50 16.58
N ALA A 173 9.07 4.02 15.45
CA ALA A 173 9.88 5.24 15.35
C ALA A 173 9.83 5.76 13.91
N CYS A 174 10.03 7.06 13.72
CA CYS A 174 10.11 7.63 12.38
C CYS A 174 11.48 7.30 11.75
N LEU A 175 11.54 6.26 10.92
CA LEU A 175 12.76 5.88 10.19
C LEU A 175 13.17 6.89 9.12
N LEU A 176 12.25 7.76 8.69
CA LEU A 176 12.48 8.71 7.59
C LEU A 176 13.43 9.86 7.95
N TYR A 177 13.84 9.98 9.21
CA TYR A 177 14.67 11.07 9.70
C TYR A 177 15.98 10.63 10.39
N THR A 178 16.40 9.37 10.24
CA THR A 178 17.63 8.84 10.84
C THR A 178 18.80 8.78 9.85
N SER A 179 18.79 9.60 8.80
CA SER A 179 19.93 9.75 7.88
C SER A 179 20.67 11.04 8.24
N ASP A 180 21.59 10.96 9.20
CA ASP A 180 22.73 11.86 9.34
C ASP A 180 23.97 11.17 8.80
#